data_74c047b8a3ab52cd0435716fc8c1a70e
#
_entry.id   74c047b8a3ab52cd0435716fc8c1a70e
#
_cell.length_a   1.000
_cell.length_b   1.000
_cell.length_c   1.000
_cell.angle_alpha   90.00
_cell.angle_beta   90.00
_cell.angle_gamma   90.00
#
_symmetry.space_group_name_H-M   'P 1'
#
loop_
_entity.id
_entity.type
_entity.pdbx_description
1 polymer ?
#
loop_
_entity_poly.entity_id
_entity_poly.type
_entity_poly.pdbx_seq_one_letter_code
_entity_poly.pdbx_strand_id
1 'polypeptide(L)'
;MAKKKANSFVLTIAGIAAATVIGVVGVKLTPAPHVIFSLAPSAEPQATAEPEPISCVLAGTGQVVDFADPGAEEYVSLLDTDSQSLTERYALPALERMTQSDTESLIAPLQVIQRIQTLGIDPATFDTPEANWKKLYNSVMTRLAPLATAETAQAVNFTGSSLAELNDFLAANPGSTVEVTSPALVMDATLVVPTGTILHGNGAVLTPGNETLDKAIVLDQAENAAVTGFVINGGCNYGVYVKNSSSFYLADLDISNVSLKGLCVMGENTDFALVNNSIHENQNGAIFLNGEISNGVIEGNRIENNSGARNLTAGLVLCSMPIEDIETAYNPFPDEMLYDILQSPHQLVVRGNTVAQNHSSGIYSESGYLNYYVENTIYKNEKEGMCLDYGSFGNYITGCEIRQNGGRNRMSDEDLEADFILDQGRMADGSSPAKLPGISLDNTAYNTIYGNIVRDNYGSGIKAVRSAFSNTILCNQIIDNNRGASDTFHFFGIELSTDLNADEAVQGLDFTPCYENIIARNTISGGHYAGVFMGEDAFMNDIFDNTFMDCTDWAMESLSEKYNSTLNNMANMPTRGIELSNGQG
;
A
#
# COMPACT_ATOMS: atom_id res chain seq x y z
N MET A 1 21.77 -18.22 -29.87
CA MET A 1 21.48 -16.89 -30.38
C MET A 1 20.99 -15.95 -29.25
N ALA A 2 20.53 -16.45 -28.14
CA ALA A 2 20.03 -15.67 -26.99
C ALA A 2 21.11 -14.86 -26.21
N LYS A 3 22.32 -15.38 -26.08
CA LYS A 3 23.44 -14.69 -25.37
C LYS A 3 23.91 -13.35 -25.95
N LYS A 4 23.59 -13.04 -27.20
CA LYS A 4 23.98 -11.75 -27.83
C LYS A 4 23.00 -10.62 -27.57
N LYS A 5 21.74 -10.92 -27.17
CA LYS A 5 20.73 -9.88 -26.87
C LYS A 5 20.85 -9.37 -25.42
N ALA A 6 21.15 -10.27 -24.47
CA ALA A 6 21.34 -9.89 -23.08
C ALA A 6 22.48 -8.87 -22.90
N ASN A 7 23.62 -9.10 -23.57
CA ASN A 7 24.75 -8.16 -23.47
C ASN A 7 24.46 -6.78 -24.08
N SER A 8 23.51 -6.66 -25.02
CA SER A 8 23.14 -5.37 -25.60
C SER A 8 22.26 -4.55 -24.65
N PHE A 9 21.41 -5.24 -23.88
CA PHE A 9 20.51 -4.57 -22.94
C PHE A 9 21.26 -4.04 -21.70
N VAL A 10 22.14 -4.85 -21.12
CA VAL A 10 23.00 -4.43 -20.01
C VAL A 10 23.90 -3.23 -20.41
N LEU A 11 24.42 -3.22 -21.64
CA LEU A 11 25.22 -2.08 -22.11
C LEU A 11 24.41 -0.80 -22.27
N THR A 12 23.13 -0.90 -22.59
CA THR A 12 22.25 0.28 -22.75
C THR A 12 21.88 0.87 -21.40
N ILE A 13 21.59 0.03 -20.40
CA ILE A 13 21.29 0.49 -19.04
C ILE A 13 22.54 1.07 -18.38
N ALA A 14 23.67 0.39 -18.46
CA ALA A 14 24.94 0.92 -17.96
C ALA A 14 25.34 2.23 -18.66
N GLY A 15 25.04 2.36 -19.95
CA GLY A 15 25.26 3.59 -20.71
C GLY A 15 24.38 4.75 -20.23
N ILE A 16 23.14 4.48 -19.88
CA ILE A 16 22.21 5.50 -19.37
C ILE A 16 22.60 5.87 -17.92
N ALA A 17 22.87 4.90 -17.07
CA ALA A 17 23.31 5.14 -15.69
C ALA A 17 24.64 5.92 -15.67
N ALA A 18 25.62 5.53 -16.48
CA ALA A 18 26.88 6.28 -16.58
C ALA A 18 26.69 7.69 -17.14
N ALA A 19 25.82 7.89 -18.11
CA ALA A 19 25.53 9.21 -18.66
C ALA A 19 24.77 10.08 -17.64
N THR A 20 23.87 9.50 -16.84
CA THR A 20 23.11 10.20 -15.81
C THR A 20 24.02 10.55 -14.62
N VAL A 21 24.87 9.62 -14.18
CA VAL A 21 25.85 9.88 -13.11
C VAL A 21 26.89 10.92 -13.53
N ILE A 22 27.40 10.89 -14.77
CA ILE A 22 28.33 11.92 -15.27
C ILE A 22 27.60 13.28 -15.43
N GLY A 23 26.33 13.27 -15.80
CA GLY A 23 25.50 14.48 -15.85
C GLY A 23 25.18 15.06 -14.46
N VAL A 24 25.00 14.21 -13.46
CA VAL A 24 24.75 14.59 -12.07
C VAL A 24 26.01 15.17 -11.40
N VAL A 25 27.19 14.64 -11.72
CA VAL A 25 28.46 15.19 -11.19
C VAL A 25 28.83 16.54 -11.83
N GLY A 26 28.32 16.82 -13.03
CA GLY A 26 28.57 18.11 -13.72
C GLY A 26 27.51 19.19 -13.49
N VAL A 27 26.33 18.82 -13.06
CA VAL A 27 25.28 19.74 -12.60
C VAL A 27 25.42 19.82 -11.10
N LYS A 28 25.58 21.01 -10.52
CA LYS A 28 25.38 21.20 -9.09
C LYS A 28 24.20 20.31 -8.69
N LEU A 29 24.47 19.24 -7.93
CA LEU A 29 23.44 18.45 -7.31
C LEU A 29 22.57 19.45 -6.56
N THR A 30 21.50 19.92 -7.18
CA THR A 30 20.38 20.34 -6.38
C THR A 30 19.96 19.07 -5.67
N PRO A 31 20.00 19.02 -4.34
CA PRO A 31 19.50 17.88 -3.62
C PRO A 31 18.16 17.51 -4.23
N ALA A 32 17.91 16.21 -4.41
CA ALA A 32 16.54 15.75 -4.66
C ALA A 32 15.68 16.56 -3.68
N PRO A 33 14.57 17.15 -4.12
CA PRO A 33 13.81 17.99 -3.23
C PRO A 33 13.49 17.14 -2.02
N HIS A 34 14.19 17.41 -0.91
CA HIS A 34 13.76 16.88 0.34
C HIS A 34 12.33 17.34 0.45
N VAL A 35 11.39 16.41 0.54
CA VAL A 35 10.02 16.72 0.91
C VAL A 35 10.08 17.06 2.39
N ILE A 36 10.64 18.23 2.63
CA ILE A 36 10.56 18.89 3.91
C ILE A 36 9.25 19.63 3.86
N PHE A 37 8.48 19.51 4.89
CA PHE A 37 7.33 20.35 5.15
C PHE A 37 7.76 21.83 5.13
N SER A 38 8.02 22.39 3.95
CA SER A 38 8.27 23.79 3.77
C SER A 38 6.91 24.48 3.75
N LEU A 39 6.56 25.11 4.83
CA LEU A 39 5.54 26.15 4.80
C LEU A 39 6.06 27.22 3.86
N ALA A 40 5.42 27.39 2.71
CA ALA A 40 5.72 28.45 1.76
C ALA A 40 5.82 29.80 2.50
N PRO A 41 6.79 30.67 2.18
CA PRO A 41 6.86 31.98 2.78
C PRO A 41 5.55 32.73 2.50
N SER A 42 4.82 33.03 3.55
CA SER A 42 3.56 33.73 3.50
C SER A 42 3.75 35.11 2.90
N ALA A 43 2.93 35.44 1.91
CA ALA A 43 2.55 36.80 1.64
C ALA A 43 1.98 37.44 2.93
N GLU A 44 2.24 38.73 3.13
CA GLU A 44 2.01 39.57 4.29
C GLU A 44 0.81 39.21 5.21
N PRO A 45 0.93 39.49 6.51
CA PRO A 45 0.04 38.94 7.52
C PRO A 45 -1.36 39.56 7.45
N GLN A 46 -2.32 38.80 6.98
CA GLN A 46 -3.71 38.99 7.42
C GLN A 46 -3.89 38.30 8.77
N ALA A 47 -4.59 39.01 9.65
CA ALA A 47 -4.80 38.69 11.05
C ALA A 47 -5.00 37.19 11.31
N THR A 48 -4.18 36.68 12.18
CA THR A 48 -4.03 35.32 12.68
C THR A 48 -5.34 34.70 13.15
N ALA A 49 -5.82 33.69 12.42
CA ALA A 49 -6.47 32.58 13.10
C ALA A 49 -5.34 31.80 13.81
N GLU A 50 -5.47 31.55 15.09
CA GLU A 50 -4.57 30.65 15.81
C GLU A 50 -4.50 29.33 15.04
N PRO A 51 -3.30 28.73 14.84
CA PRO A 51 -3.21 27.42 14.22
C PRO A 51 -4.00 26.43 15.07
N GLU A 52 -4.91 25.69 14.43
CA GLU A 52 -5.61 24.61 15.13
C GLU A 52 -4.56 23.63 15.66
N PRO A 53 -4.62 23.27 16.95
CA PRO A 53 -3.65 22.36 17.54
C PRO A 53 -3.70 21.03 16.80
N ILE A 54 -2.52 20.49 16.43
CA ILE A 54 -2.40 19.13 15.89
C ILE A 54 -2.76 18.20 17.05
N SER A 55 -3.96 17.66 17.05
CA SER A 55 -4.41 16.70 18.04
C SER A 55 -4.36 15.28 17.47
N CYS A 56 -3.71 14.36 18.17
CA CYS A 56 -3.84 12.93 17.93
C CYS A 56 -4.96 12.37 18.82
N VAL A 57 -5.95 11.75 18.20
CA VAL A 57 -6.95 10.98 18.94
C VAL A 57 -6.40 9.57 19.16
N LEU A 58 -6.17 9.18 20.40
CA LEU A 58 -5.81 7.82 20.75
C LEU A 58 -6.98 6.88 20.45
N ALA A 59 -6.90 6.14 19.36
CA ALA A 59 -7.91 5.13 19.02
C ALA A 59 -8.03 4.11 20.17
N GLY A 60 -9.25 3.86 20.60
CA GLY A 60 -9.55 2.91 21.69
C GLY A 60 -9.73 3.54 23.08
N THR A 61 -9.19 4.72 23.36
CA THR A 61 -9.43 5.43 24.65
C THR A 61 -10.19 6.72 24.48
N GLY A 62 -10.34 7.25 23.28
CA GLY A 62 -10.95 8.55 23.02
C GLY A 62 -10.18 9.74 23.62
N GLN A 63 -8.96 9.51 24.10
CA GLN A 63 -8.16 10.56 24.72
C GLN A 63 -7.50 11.39 23.60
N VAL A 64 -7.86 12.67 23.56
CA VAL A 64 -7.20 13.65 22.69
C VAL A 64 -5.90 14.08 23.36
N VAL A 65 -4.78 13.85 22.72
CA VAL A 65 -3.49 14.39 23.14
C VAL A 65 -3.24 15.65 22.32
N ASP A 66 -3.40 16.81 22.95
CA ASP A 66 -3.03 18.08 22.37
C ASP A 66 -1.51 18.21 22.34
N PHE A 67 -0.93 18.20 21.15
CA PHE A 67 0.46 18.59 20.94
C PHE A 67 0.56 20.11 20.71
N ALA A 68 0.07 20.90 21.64
CA ALA A 68 0.41 22.30 21.74
C ALA A 68 1.80 22.43 22.37
N ASP A 69 2.84 21.96 21.68
CA ASP A 69 4.21 22.12 22.12
C ASP A 69 4.78 23.37 21.43
N PRO A 70 5.17 24.40 22.22
CA PRO A 70 5.86 25.57 21.68
C PRO A 70 7.21 25.23 21.00
N GLY A 71 7.72 24.01 21.18
CA GLY A 71 8.89 23.48 20.46
C GLY A 71 8.61 23.03 19.02
N ALA A 72 7.37 22.88 18.60
CA ALA A 72 7.06 22.41 17.24
C ALA A 72 7.46 23.43 16.16
N GLU A 73 7.31 24.73 16.41
CA GLU A 73 7.75 25.77 15.47
C GLU A 73 9.29 25.87 15.41
N GLU A 74 9.97 25.76 16.53
CA GLU A 74 11.44 25.76 16.59
C GLU A 74 11.99 24.51 15.92
N TYR A 75 11.30 23.40 16.03
CA TYR A 75 11.64 22.13 15.43
C TYR A 75 11.47 22.11 13.89
N VAL A 76 10.36 22.65 13.37
CA VAL A 76 10.16 22.85 11.92
C VAL A 76 11.23 23.78 11.36
N SER A 77 11.67 24.81 12.12
CA SER A 77 12.76 25.66 11.71
C SER A 77 14.14 24.97 11.75
N LEU A 78 14.34 24.02 12.65
CA LEU A 78 15.53 23.16 12.71
C LEU A 78 15.56 22.17 11.53
N LEU A 79 14.45 21.58 11.14
CA LEU A 79 14.35 20.75 9.93
C LEU A 79 14.71 21.56 8.67
N ASP A 80 14.21 22.77 8.56
CA ASP A 80 14.48 23.65 7.40
C ASP A 80 15.95 24.12 7.34
N THR A 81 16.55 24.38 8.48
CA THR A 81 17.96 24.84 8.56
C THR A 81 18.94 23.68 8.51
N ASP A 82 18.55 22.53 9.07
CA ASP A 82 19.44 21.37 9.21
C ASP A 82 19.38 20.45 7.98
N SER A 83 18.31 20.42 7.17
CA SER A 83 18.29 19.56 5.99
C SER A 83 19.35 19.98 4.96
N GLN A 84 19.56 21.29 4.78
CA GLN A 84 20.63 21.80 3.94
C GLN A 84 22.00 21.52 4.58
N SER A 85 22.13 21.69 5.89
CA SER A 85 23.35 21.40 6.63
C SER A 85 23.61 19.90 6.79
N LEU A 86 22.57 19.07 6.92
CA LEU A 86 22.67 17.61 6.94
C LEU A 86 23.06 17.08 5.56
N THR A 87 22.47 17.60 4.49
CA THR A 87 22.88 17.26 3.12
C THR A 87 24.32 17.67 2.83
N GLU A 88 24.74 18.88 3.19
CA GLU A 88 26.10 19.36 3.00
C GLU A 88 27.10 18.65 3.94
N ARG A 89 26.68 18.31 5.16
CA ARG A 89 27.55 17.73 6.18
C ARG A 89 27.70 16.22 6.06
N TYR A 90 26.70 15.51 5.61
CA TYR A 90 26.64 14.05 5.61
C TYR A 90 26.44 13.42 4.22
N ALA A 91 25.59 13.97 3.37
CA ALA A 91 25.30 13.40 2.05
C ALA A 91 26.49 13.54 1.09
N LEU A 92 27.09 14.72 0.98
CA LEU A 92 28.25 14.92 0.09
C LEU A 92 29.46 14.07 0.51
N PRO A 93 29.89 14.04 1.80
CA PRO A 93 30.97 13.15 2.22
C PRO A 93 30.62 11.68 2.16
N ALA A 94 29.36 11.29 2.28
CA ALA A 94 28.92 9.90 2.11
C ALA A 94 29.00 9.48 0.65
N LEU A 95 28.50 10.31 -0.28
CA LEU A 95 28.61 10.09 -1.73
C LEU A 95 30.09 10.01 -2.19
N GLU A 96 30.99 10.82 -1.64
CA GLU A 96 32.41 10.76 -1.95
C GLU A 96 33.10 9.48 -1.45
N ARG A 97 32.52 8.79 -0.46
CA ARG A 97 33.03 7.53 0.09
C ARG A 97 32.34 6.30 -0.48
N MET A 98 31.26 6.48 -1.23
CA MET A 98 30.58 5.38 -1.90
C MET A 98 31.53 4.72 -2.89
N THR A 99 31.63 3.40 -2.82
CA THR A 99 32.38 2.61 -3.79
C THR A 99 31.62 2.57 -5.12
N GLN A 100 32.25 2.08 -6.17
CA GLN A 100 31.57 1.89 -7.45
C GLN A 100 30.40 0.90 -7.34
N SER A 101 30.48 -0.10 -6.46
CA SER A 101 29.38 -1.02 -6.18
C SER A 101 28.22 -0.33 -5.46
N ASP A 102 28.49 0.59 -4.54
CA ASP A 102 27.45 1.39 -3.89
C ASP A 102 26.70 2.29 -4.89
N THR A 103 27.38 2.76 -5.93
CA THR A 103 26.77 3.59 -6.98
C THR A 103 25.90 2.75 -7.90
N GLU A 104 26.25 1.51 -8.17
CA GLU A 104 25.41 0.58 -8.95
C GLU A 104 24.13 0.23 -8.18
N SER A 105 24.19 0.17 -6.87
CA SER A 105 23.03 -0.09 -6.00
C SER A 105 22.02 1.07 -5.89
N LEU A 106 22.31 2.26 -6.43
CA LEU A 106 21.37 3.38 -6.54
C LEU A 106 20.41 3.29 -7.75
N ILE A 107 20.44 2.20 -8.52
CA ILE A 107 19.60 2.07 -9.72
C ILE A 107 18.12 2.10 -9.38
N ALA A 108 17.69 1.37 -8.37
CA ALA A 108 16.28 1.32 -7.96
C ALA A 108 15.73 2.69 -7.51
N PRO A 109 16.42 3.47 -6.65
CA PRO A 109 16.04 4.84 -6.33
C PRO A 109 15.95 5.77 -7.55
N LEU A 110 16.92 5.67 -8.46
CA LEU A 110 16.91 6.45 -9.69
C LEU A 110 15.70 6.15 -10.56
N GLN A 111 15.26 4.90 -10.64
CA GLN A 111 14.05 4.51 -11.36
C GLN A 111 12.79 5.16 -10.78
N VAL A 112 12.64 5.18 -9.44
CA VAL A 112 11.50 5.85 -8.79
C VAL A 112 11.52 7.36 -9.06
N ILE A 113 12.67 8.01 -8.93
CA ILE A 113 12.82 9.45 -9.23
C ILE A 113 12.51 9.74 -10.70
N GLN A 114 13.01 8.94 -11.62
CA GLN A 114 12.74 9.06 -13.04
C GLN A 114 11.25 8.90 -13.35
N ARG A 115 10.59 7.97 -12.67
CA ARG A 115 9.15 7.76 -12.78
C ARG A 115 8.36 8.98 -12.33
N ILE A 116 8.66 9.55 -11.16
CA ILE A 116 8.05 10.79 -10.65
C ILE A 116 8.19 11.91 -11.69
N GLN A 117 9.38 12.07 -12.28
CA GLN A 117 9.65 13.08 -13.31
C GLN A 117 8.87 12.82 -14.59
N THR A 118 8.80 11.56 -15.06
CA THR A 118 8.09 11.18 -16.27
C THR A 118 6.58 11.40 -16.14
N LEU A 119 6.03 11.11 -14.97
CA LEU A 119 4.63 11.36 -14.64
C LEU A 119 4.31 12.85 -14.42
N GLY A 120 5.34 13.72 -14.36
CA GLY A 120 5.15 15.15 -14.11
C GLY A 120 4.57 15.47 -12.75
N ILE A 121 4.78 14.60 -11.75
CA ILE A 121 4.28 14.80 -10.39
C ILE A 121 5.12 15.86 -9.71
N ASP A 122 4.45 16.89 -9.20
CA ASP A 122 5.08 17.89 -8.35
C ASP A 122 5.36 17.28 -6.95
N PRO A 123 6.62 17.20 -6.52
CA PRO A 123 6.98 16.71 -5.19
C PRO A 123 6.25 17.43 -4.04
N ALA A 124 5.88 18.69 -4.20
CA ALA A 124 5.07 19.43 -3.22
C ALA A 124 3.70 18.77 -2.95
N THR A 125 3.24 17.87 -3.83
CA THR A 125 2.04 17.06 -3.61
C THR A 125 2.20 16.14 -2.40
N PHE A 126 3.42 15.74 -2.05
CA PHE A 126 3.69 14.86 -0.91
C PHE A 126 3.58 15.60 0.44
N ASP A 127 3.68 16.94 0.43
CA ASP A 127 3.69 17.76 1.66
C ASP A 127 2.31 17.94 2.30
N THR A 128 1.23 17.74 1.55
CA THR A 128 -0.14 17.99 2.00
C THR A 128 -1.08 16.79 1.81
N PRO A 129 -0.70 15.56 2.20
CA PRO A 129 -1.47 14.36 1.90
C PRO A 129 -2.86 14.38 2.54
N GLU A 130 -3.00 14.96 3.74
CA GLU A 130 -4.28 15.08 4.45
C GLU A 130 -5.29 15.95 3.69
N ALA A 131 -4.87 17.09 3.16
CA ALA A 131 -5.71 17.96 2.35
C ALA A 131 -6.06 17.31 1.00
N ASN A 132 -5.09 16.61 0.41
CA ASN A 132 -5.23 15.98 -0.89
C ASN A 132 -6.27 14.86 -0.87
N TRP A 133 -6.20 13.92 0.10
CA TRP A 133 -7.17 12.85 0.15
C TRP A 133 -8.59 13.33 0.42
N LYS A 134 -8.77 14.33 1.29
CA LYS A 134 -10.10 14.92 1.56
C LYS A 134 -10.69 15.57 0.32
N LYS A 135 -9.87 16.32 -0.42
CA LYS A 135 -10.28 16.93 -1.69
C LYS A 135 -10.66 15.88 -2.72
N LEU A 136 -9.84 14.84 -2.88
CA LEU A 136 -10.09 13.75 -3.82
C LEU A 136 -11.38 13.01 -3.47
N TYR A 137 -11.53 12.58 -2.20
CA TYR A 137 -12.72 11.90 -1.69
C TYR A 137 -13.99 12.70 -2.00
N ASN A 138 -14.02 13.98 -1.60
CA ASN A 138 -15.17 14.84 -1.83
C ASN A 138 -15.47 15.03 -3.33
N SER A 139 -14.45 15.14 -4.17
CA SER A 139 -14.59 15.27 -5.61
C SER A 139 -15.24 14.04 -6.23
N VAL A 140 -14.73 12.85 -5.91
CA VAL A 140 -15.25 11.57 -6.43
C VAL A 140 -16.67 11.32 -5.94
N MET A 141 -16.90 11.41 -4.63
CA MET A 141 -18.21 11.13 -4.05
C MET A 141 -19.29 12.13 -4.51
N THR A 142 -18.92 13.39 -4.75
CA THR A 142 -19.85 14.38 -5.32
C THR A 142 -20.24 14.03 -6.75
N ARG A 143 -19.29 13.58 -7.57
CA ARG A 143 -19.58 13.14 -8.96
C ARG A 143 -20.47 11.90 -9.01
N LEU A 144 -20.23 10.95 -8.11
CA LEU A 144 -20.98 9.70 -8.06
C LEU A 144 -22.29 9.78 -7.27
N ALA A 145 -22.56 10.90 -6.58
CA ALA A 145 -23.80 11.07 -5.82
C ALA A 145 -25.08 10.76 -6.61
N PRO A 146 -25.23 11.14 -7.90
CA PRO A 146 -26.41 10.77 -8.67
C PRO A 146 -26.60 9.26 -8.84
N LEU A 147 -25.50 8.48 -8.90
CA LEU A 147 -25.53 7.02 -9.00
C LEU A 147 -25.86 6.37 -7.65
N ALA A 148 -25.36 6.95 -6.57
CA ALA A 148 -25.56 6.45 -5.21
C ALA A 148 -26.96 6.76 -4.64
N THR A 149 -27.58 7.86 -5.10
CA THR A 149 -28.85 8.38 -4.57
C THR A 149 -29.97 8.38 -5.59
N ALA A 150 -29.87 7.59 -6.66
CA ALA A 150 -30.90 7.53 -7.70
C ALA A 150 -32.27 7.24 -7.09
N GLU A 151 -33.21 8.12 -7.36
CA GLU A 151 -34.57 7.96 -6.85
C GLU A 151 -35.23 6.74 -7.49
N THR A 152 -35.75 5.85 -6.70
CA THR A 152 -36.51 4.67 -7.13
C THR A 152 -37.88 5.03 -7.68
N ALA A 153 -38.33 6.27 -7.50
CA ALA A 153 -39.67 6.74 -7.92
C ALA A 153 -39.91 6.68 -9.43
N GLN A 154 -38.86 6.62 -10.25
CA GLN A 154 -38.96 6.46 -11.72
C GLN A 154 -38.36 5.14 -12.20
N ALA A 155 -37.99 4.25 -11.29
CA ALA A 155 -37.39 2.97 -11.62
C ALA A 155 -38.38 2.05 -12.35
N VAL A 156 -37.83 1.25 -13.25
CA VAL A 156 -38.58 0.16 -13.90
C VAL A 156 -38.32 -1.14 -13.15
N ASN A 157 -39.38 -1.89 -12.88
CA ASN A 157 -39.31 -3.11 -12.10
C ASN A 157 -39.02 -4.31 -13.00
N PHE A 158 -38.01 -5.09 -12.64
CA PHE A 158 -37.71 -6.39 -13.23
C PHE A 158 -38.25 -7.51 -12.33
N THR A 159 -39.02 -8.42 -12.92
CA THR A 159 -39.71 -9.54 -12.24
C THR A 159 -39.32 -10.91 -12.80
N GLY A 160 -38.34 -10.97 -13.70
CA GLY A 160 -37.83 -12.20 -14.30
C GLY A 160 -37.08 -13.08 -13.30
N SER A 161 -36.60 -14.24 -13.74
CA SER A 161 -36.05 -15.29 -12.91
C SER A 161 -34.61 -15.65 -13.24
N SER A 162 -34.00 -15.04 -14.25
CA SER A 162 -32.64 -15.34 -14.68
C SER A 162 -31.86 -14.12 -15.16
N LEU A 163 -30.53 -14.25 -15.25
CA LEU A 163 -29.64 -13.20 -15.75
C LEU A 163 -29.78 -12.99 -17.25
N ALA A 164 -30.12 -14.03 -18.03
CA ALA A 164 -30.44 -13.88 -19.45
C ALA A 164 -31.69 -12.98 -19.66
N GLU A 165 -32.75 -13.23 -18.89
CA GLU A 165 -33.95 -12.37 -18.93
C GLU A 165 -33.65 -10.94 -18.48
N LEU A 166 -32.78 -10.76 -17.50
CA LEU A 166 -32.39 -9.43 -17.04
C LEU A 166 -31.54 -8.70 -18.10
N ASN A 167 -30.64 -9.38 -18.81
CA ASN A 167 -29.93 -8.79 -19.95
C ASN A 167 -30.89 -8.28 -21.04
N ASP A 168 -31.86 -9.09 -21.43
CA ASP A 168 -32.88 -8.70 -22.41
C ASP A 168 -33.71 -7.48 -21.94
N PHE A 169 -34.01 -7.46 -20.64
CA PHE A 169 -34.74 -6.34 -20.03
C PHE A 169 -33.90 -5.06 -20.01
N LEU A 170 -32.62 -5.13 -19.66
CA LEU A 170 -31.71 -3.98 -19.69
C LEU A 170 -31.51 -3.45 -21.10
N ALA A 171 -31.41 -4.35 -22.10
CA ALA A 171 -31.32 -3.97 -23.51
C ALA A 171 -32.59 -3.24 -24.03
N ALA A 172 -33.76 -3.60 -23.49
CA ALA A 172 -35.03 -2.94 -23.81
C ALA A 172 -35.24 -1.62 -23.04
N ASN A 173 -34.48 -1.38 -21.96
CA ASN A 173 -34.61 -0.20 -21.09
C ASN A 173 -33.24 0.49 -20.88
N PRO A 174 -32.56 0.95 -21.94
CA PRO A 174 -31.22 1.51 -21.84
C PRO A 174 -31.21 2.79 -21.00
N GLY A 175 -30.20 2.92 -20.14
CA GLY A 175 -29.97 4.10 -19.30
C GLY A 175 -31.04 4.30 -18.20
N SER A 176 -31.75 3.25 -17.83
CA SER A 176 -32.81 3.32 -16.82
C SER A 176 -32.27 2.94 -15.42
N THR A 177 -32.95 3.43 -14.39
CA THR A 177 -32.90 2.84 -13.07
C THR A 177 -33.79 1.61 -13.03
N VAL A 178 -33.22 0.46 -12.64
CA VAL A 178 -33.91 -0.84 -12.63
C VAL A 178 -33.93 -1.41 -11.22
N GLU A 179 -35.09 -1.77 -10.74
CA GLU A 179 -35.31 -2.46 -9.47
C GLU A 179 -35.56 -3.95 -9.73
N VAL A 180 -34.69 -4.80 -9.26
CA VAL A 180 -34.92 -6.25 -9.26
C VAL A 180 -35.81 -6.59 -8.08
N THR A 181 -37.04 -7.06 -8.41
CA THR A 181 -38.01 -7.43 -7.37
C THR A 181 -38.08 -8.94 -7.11
N SER A 182 -37.38 -9.73 -7.94
CA SER A 182 -37.25 -11.16 -7.76
C SER A 182 -36.22 -11.45 -6.65
N PRO A 183 -36.52 -12.31 -5.68
CA PRO A 183 -35.60 -12.60 -4.57
C PRO A 183 -34.39 -13.45 -4.99
N ALA A 184 -34.47 -14.11 -6.15
CA ALA A 184 -33.38 -14.91 -6.69
C ALA A 184 -33.40 -14.92 -8.20
N LEU A 185 -32.22 -14.95 -8.82
CA LEU A 185 -32.02 -15.07 -10.26
C LEU A 185 -31.06 -16.21 -10.57
N VAL A 186 -31.37 -17.02 -11.57
CA VAL A 186 -30.46 -18.07 -12.04
C VAL A 186 -29.34 -17.44 -12.86
N MET A 187 -28.10 -17.79 -12.58
CA MET A 187 -26.91 -17.42 -13.35
C MET A 187 -26.78 -18.33 -14.59
N ASP A 188 -27.64 -18.12 -15.57
CA ASP A 188 -27.67 -18.83 -16.85
C ASP A 188 -26.90 -18.07 -17.96
N ALA A 189 -26.53 -16.83 -17.70
CA ALA A 189 -25.67 -15.98 -18.54
C ALA A 189 -24.90 -14.98 -17.67
N THR A 190 -23.81 -14.43 -18.18
CA THR A 190 -23.15 -13.27 -17.58
C THR A 190 -24.08 -12.06 -17.67
N LEU A 191 -24.32 -11.38 -16.56
CA LEU A 191 -25.04 -10.11 -16.55
C LEU A 191 -24.12 -9.00 -17.07
N VAL A 192 -24.50 -8.36 -18.17
CA VAL A 192 -23.77 -7.22 -18.73
C VAL A 192 -24.53 -5.93 -18.41
N VAL A 193 -23.88 -5.04 -17.64
CA VAL A 193 -24.50 -3.76 -17.23
C VAL A 193 -24.14 -2.67 -18.24
N PRO A 194 -25.10 -2.12 -18.98
CA PRO A 194 -24.83 -1.09 -19.97
C PRO A 194 -24.53 0.28 -19.35
N THR A 195 -23.91 1.15 -20.14
CA THR A 195 -23.74 2.57 -19.84
C THR A 195 -25.05 3.24 -19.43
N GLY A 196 -25.00 4.08 -18.40
CA GLY A 196 -26.14 4.84 -17.88
C GLY A 196 -27.11 4.04 -17.02
N THR A 197 -26.88 2.75 -16.81
CA THR A 197 -27.79 1.87 -16.07
C THR A 197 -27.51 1.93 -14.57
N ILE A 198 -28.55 2.13 -13.78
CA ILE A 198 -28.52 2.01 -12.32
C ILE A 198 -29.34 0.79 -11.94
N LEU A 199 -28.69 -0.24 -11.41
CA LEU A 199 -29.28 -1.54 -11.14
C LEU A 199 -29.28 -1.84 -9.65
N HIS A 200 -30.47 -1.90 -9.05
CA HIS A 200 -30.69 -2.25 -7.65
C HIS A 200 -31.13 -3.72 -7.53
N GLY A 201 -30.29 -4.53 -6.95
CA GLY A 201 -30.54 -5.95 -6.73
C GLY A 201 -31.51 -6.24 -5.57
N ASN A 202 -31.63 -5.33 -4.59
CA ASN A 202 -32.53 -5.44 -3.45
C ASN A 202 -32.40 -6.75 -2.65
N GLY A 203 -31.18 -7.26 -2.53
CA GLY A 203 -30.89 -8.53 -1.87
C GLY A 203 -31.13 -9.77 -2.74
N ALA A 204 -31.35 -9.61 -4.04
CA ALA A 204 -31.52 -10.74 -4.95
C ALA A 204 -30.30 -11.65 -4.95
N VAL A 205 -30.54 -12.93 -4.73
CA VAL A 205 -29.49 -13.97 -4.70
C VAL A 205 -29.26 -14.49 -6.12
N LEU A 206 -28.03 -14.38 -6.60
CA LEU A 206 -27.61 -15.00 -7.85
C LEU A 206 -27.27 -16.47 -7.59
N THR A 207 -28.13 -17.37 -8.05
CA THR A 207 -28.01 -18.81 -7.84
C THR A 207 -27.28 -19.46 -9.00
N PRO A 208 -26.31 -20.38 -8.73
CA PRO A 208 -25.58 -21.07 -9.79
C PRO A 208 -26.53 -21.75 -10.81
N GLY A 209 -26.22 -21.56 -12.09
CA GLY A 209 -26.87 -22.29 -13.18
C GLY A 209 -26.30 -23.70 -13.36
N ASN A 210 -26.50 -24.27 -14.55
CA ASN A 210 -25.99 -25.61 -14.87
C ASN A 210 -24.47 -25.62 -15.14
N GLU A 211 -23.90 -24.47 -15.49
CA GLU A 211 -22.49 -24.31 -15.79
C GLU A 211 -21.90 -23.20 -14.91
N THR A 212 -20.62 -23.33 -14.57
CA THR A 212 -19.87 -22.27 -13.90
C THR A 212 -19.61 -21.14 -14.88
N LEU A 213 -20.05 -19.93 -14.57
CA LEU A 213 -19.77 -18.76 -15.39
C LEU A 213 -18.33 -18.28 -15.18
N ASP A 214 -17.72 -17.70 -16.19
CA ASP A 214 -16.47 -16.99 -15.99
C ASP A 214 -16.70 -15.74 -15.13
N LYS A 215 -17.70 -14.95 -15.42
CA LYS A 215 -18.07 -13.74 -14.70
C LYS A 215 -19.56 -13.71 -14.41
N ALA A 216 -19.95 -13.37 -13.17
CA ALA A 216 -21.37 -13.22 -12.87
C ALA A 216 -21.91 -11.87 -13.37
N ILE A 217 -21.24 -10.75 -13.01
CA ILE A 217 -21.63 -9.39 -13.41
C ILE A 217 -20.44 -8.72 -14.10
N VAL A 218 -20.68 -8.05 -15.22
CA VAL A 218 -19.67 -7.36 -16.02
C VAL A 218 -20.08 -5.91 -16.31
N LEU A 219 -19.14 -4.99 -16.08
CA LEU A 219 -19.13 -3.63 -16.60
C LEU A 219 -17.92 -3.54 -17.55
N ASP A 220 -18.15 -3.52 -18.85
CA ASP A 220 -17.08 -3.41 -19.86
C ASP A 220 -17.32 -2.14 -20.69
N GLN A 221 -16.39 -1.21 -20.65
CA GLN A 221 -16.50 0.12 -21.26
C GLN A 221 -17.79 0.85 -20.86
N ALA A 222 -18.25 0.61 -19.63
CA ALA A 222 -19.45 1.21 -19.10
C ALA A 222 -19.16 2.58 -18.47
N GLU A 223 -20.03 3.54 -18.72
CA GLU A 223 -20.00 4.87 -18.14
C GLU A 223 -21.28 5.16 -17.37
N ASN A 224 -21.17 5.86 -16.24
CA ASN A 224 -22.32 6.27 -15.43
C ASN A 224 -23.21 5.08 -15.04
N ALA A 225 -22.62 4.01 -14.55
CA ALA A 225 -23.32 2.78 -14.20
C ALA A 225 -23.24 2.49 -12.69
N ALA A 226 -24.30 1.94 -12.13
CA ALA A 226 -24.31 1.48 -10.75
C ALA A 226 -24.88 0.08 -10.61
N VAL A 227 -24.31 -0.71 -9.69
CA VAL A 227 -24.84 -2.01 -9.29
C VAL A 227 -24.82 -2.10 -7.77
N THR A 228 -25.98 -2.38 -7.19
CA THR A 228 -26.10 -2.43 -5.73
C THR A 228 -26.94 -3.61 -5.26
N GLY A 229 -26.64 -4.11 -4.06
CA GLY A 229 -27.54 -4.99 -3.32
C GLY A 229 -27.75 -6.40 -3.90
N PHE A 230 -26.79 -6.98 -4.59
CA PHE A 230 -26.82 -8.37 -5.01
C PHE A 230 -26.04 -9.28 -4.07
N VAL A 231 -26.50 -10.53 -3.95
CA VAL A 231 -25.78 -11.61 -3.26
C VAL A 231 -25.29 -12.62 -4.30
N ILE A 232 -23.97 -12.79 -4.38
CA ILE A 232 -23.29 -13.75 -5.28
C ILE A 232 -22.62 -14.80 -4.43
N ASN A 233 -23.07 -16.05 -4.52
CA ASN A 233 -22.53 -17.15 -3.73
C ASN A 233 -22.09 -18.31 -4.64
N GLY A 234 -20.82 -18.25 -5.09
CA GLY A 234 -20.23 -19.26 -5.98
C GLY A 234 -20.83 -19.26 -7.39
N GLY A 235 -20.58 -20.33 -8.14
CA GLY A 235 -21.08 -20.52 -9.50
C GLY A 235 -20.38 -19.68 -10.58
N CYS A 236 -19.32 -18.97 -10.24
CA CYS A 236 -18.52 -18.19 -11.17
C CYS A 236 -17.05 -18.10 -10.75
N ASN A 237 -16.18 -17.72 -11.70
CA ASN A 237 -14.78 -17.43 -11.39
C ASN A 237 -14.62 -16.02 -10.80
N TYR A 238 -15.26 -15.02 -11.38
CA TYR A 238 -15.29 -13.65 -10.90
C TYR A 238 -16.70 -13.24 -10.51
N GLY A 239 -16.89 -12.68 -9.31
CA GLY A 239 -18.18 -12.16 -8.89
C GLY A 239 -18.58 -10.94 -9.70
N VAL A 240 -17.83 -9.84 -9.59
CA VAL A 240 -17.99 -8.64 -10.41
C VAL A 240 -16.69 -8.35 -11.15
N TYR A 241 -16.80 -8.09 -12.44
CA TYR A 241 -15.67 -7.77 -13.31
C TYR A 241 -15.91 -6.45 -14.03
N VAL A 242 -15.04 -5.48 -13.77
CA VAL A 242 -15.08 -4.16 -14.40
C VAL A 242 -13.86 -4.00 -15.30
N LYS A 243 -14.08 -3.50 -16.52
CA LYS A 243 -12.98 -3.27 -17.46
C LYS A 243 -13.18 -1.97 -18.23
N ASN A 244 -12.14 -1.14 -18.29
CA ASN A 244 -12.09 0.10 -19.07
C ASN A 244 -13.33 0.98 -18.89
N SER A 245 -13.77 1.15 -17.65
CA SER A 245 -15.04 1.82 -17.32
C SER A 245 -14.81 3.08 -16.50
N SER A 246 -15.76 4.00 -16.53
CA SER A 246 -15.67 5.26 -15.79
C SER A 246 -16.99 5.64 -15.13
N SER A 247 -16.91 6.46 -14.08
CA SER A 247 -18.08 6.92 -13.35
C SER A 247 -19.00 5.75 -12.94
N PHE A 248 -18.47 4.77 -12.21
CA PHE A 248 -19.26 3.63 -11.75
C PHE A 248 -19.32 3.52 -10.23
N TYR A 249 -20.43 2.97 -9.74
CA TYR A 249 -20.72 2.81 -8.32
C TYR A 249 -21.16 1.39 -8.00
N LEU A 250 -20.37 0.67 -7.20
CA LEU A 250 -20.66 -0.71 -6.75
C LEU A 250 -20.83 -0.72 -5.25
N ALA A 251 -22.01 -1.04 -4.76
CA ALA A 251 -22.26 -0.96 -3.33
C ALA A 251 -23.19 -2.07 -2.80
N ASP A 252 -23.05 -2.34 -1.50
CA ASP A 252 -23.91 -3.26 -0.77
C ASP A 252 -23.99 -4.67 -1.42
N LEU A 253 -22.90 -5.09 -2.07
CA LEU A 253 -22.76 -6.42 -2.66
C LEU A 253 -22.25 -7.39 -1.61
N ASP A 254 -22.81 -8.61 -1.61
CA ASP A 254 -22.30 -9.74 -0.83
C ASP A 254 -21.74 -10.79 -1.79
N ILE A 255 -20.42 -10.97 -1.83
CA ILE A 255 -19.73 -11.80 -2.81
C ILE A 255 -18.89 -12.84 -2.09
N SER A 256 -19.24 -14.11 -2.27
CA SER A 256 -18.57 -15.22 -1.59
C SER A 256 -18.44 -16.46 -2.46
N ASN A 257 -17.51 -17.35 -2.09
CA ASN A 257 -17.30 -18.68 -2.68
C ASN A 257 -17.03 -18.69 -4.20
N VAL A 258 -16.55 -17.59 -4.78
CA VAL A 258 -16.13 -17.57 -6.19
C VAL A 258 -14.72 -18.17 -6.33
N SER A 259 -14.43 -18.74 -7.51
CA SER A 259 -13.21 -19.53 -7.70
C SER A 259 -11.95 -18.69 -7.89
N LEU A 260 -12.07 -17.42 -8.27
CA LEU A 260 -10.95 -16.50 -8.45
C LEU A 260 -11.13 -15.25 -7.58
N LYS A 261 -11.60 -14.15 -8.13
CA LYS A 261 -11.70 -12.86 -7.42
C LYS A 261 -13.14 -12.49 -7.14
N GLY A 262 -13.41 -12.00 -5.93
CA GLY A 262 -14.72 -11.45 -5.61
C GLY A 262 -15.08 -10.26 -6.53
N LEU A 263 -14.23 -9.24 -6.56
CA LEU A 263 -14.38 -8.05 -7.38
C LEU A 263 -13.07 -7.75 -8.11
N CYS A 264 -13.12 -7.57 -9.41
CA CYS A 264 -11.96 -7.36 -10.26
C CYS A 264 -12.16 -6.11 -11.12
N VAL A 265 -11.21 -5.16 -11.09
CA VAL A 265 -11.19 -3.93 -11.90
C VAL A 265 -9.93 -3.95 -12.75
N MET A 266 -10.07 -3.93 -14.08
CA MET A 266 -8.99 -4.19 -15.02
C MET A 266 -8.86 -3.10 -16.08
N GLY A 267 -7.63 -2.76 -16.45
CA GLY A 267 -7.33 -1.82 -17.52
C GLY A 267 -7.47 -0.35 -17.09
N GLU A 268 -7.99 0.50 -17.95
CA GLU A 268 -8.15 1.94 -17.70
C GLU A 268 -9.49 2.23 -17.03
N ASN A 269 -9.49 2.61 -15.75
CA ASN A 269 -10.72 2.93 -15.02
C ASN A 269 -10.56 4.19 -14.19
N THR A 270 -11.59 5.03 -14.16
CA THR A 270 -11.55 6.28 -13.40
C THR A 270 -12.90 6.66 -12.82
N ASP A 271 -12.88 7.49 -11.77
CA ASP A 271 -14.08 8.05 -11.16
C ASP A 271 -15.05 6.98 -10.67
N PHE A 272 -14.65 6.20 -9.67
CA PHE A 272 -15.45 5.09 -9.19
C PHE A 272 -15.54 5.01 -7.67
N ALA A 273 -16.54 4.24 -7.20
CA ALA A 273 -16.63 3.91 -5.80
C ALA A 273 -17.04 2.45 -5.59
N LEU A 274 -16.36 1.78 -4.64
CA LEU A 274 -16.65 0.47 -4.09
C LEU A 274 -17.04 0.65 -2.63
N VAL A 275 -18.32 0.58 -2.29
CA VAL A 275 -18.81 1.03 -0.98
C VAL A 275 -19.60 -0.05 -0.26
N ASN A 276 -19.28 -0.31 1.01
CA ASN A 276 -20.04 -1.22 1.89
C ASN A 276 -20.21 -2.65 1.34
N ASN A 277 -19.29 -3.13 0.50
CA ASN A 277 -19.39 -4.49 -0.02
C ASN A 277 -18.84 -5.49 1.01
N SER A 278 -19.46 -6.67 1.10
CA SER A 278 -18.99 -7.83 1.85
C SER A 278 -18.37 -8.84 0.88
N ILE A 279 -17.06 -9.03 0.96
CA ILE A 279 -16.32 -9.89 0.02
C ILE A 279 -15.53 -10.91 0.83
N HIS A 280 -16.00 -12.16 0.84
CA HIS A 280 -15.48 -13.14 1.78
C HIS A 280 -15.48 -14.57 1.22
N GLU A 281 -14.62 -15.43 1.79
CA GLU A 281 -14.54 -16.85 1.45
C GLU A 281 -14.29 -17.16 -0.04
N ASN A 282 -13.70 -16.21 -0.78
CA ASN A 282 -13.32 -16.39 -2.17
C ASN A 282 -11.96 -17.12 -2.26
N GLN A 283 -11.77 -17.91 -3.32
CA GLN A 283 -10.66 -18.87 -3.36
C GLN A 283 -9.32 -18.27 -3.77
N ASN A 284 -9.29 -17.08 -4.38
CA ASN A 284 -8.06 -16.49 -4.89
C ASN A 284 -8.00 -14.96 -4.72
N GLY A 285 -8.37 -14.48 -3.52
CA GLY A 285 -8.38 -13.07 -3.14
C GLY A 285 -9.76 -12.41 -3.30
N ALA A 286 -9.87 -11.18 -2.83
CA ALA A 286 -11.16 -10.48 -2.76
C ALA A 286 -11.30 -9.36 -3.81
N ILE A 287 -10.63 -8.21 -3.60
CA ILE A 287 -10.66 -7.07 -4.49
C ILE A 287 -9.32 -6.98 -5.23
N PHE A 288 -9.37 -6.90 -6.54
CA PHE A 288 -8.19 -6.84 -7.40
C PHE A 288 -8.31 -5.70 -8.39
N LEU A 289 -7.41 -4.71 -8.28
CA LEU A 289 -7.31 -3.57 -9.17
C LEU A 289 -6.01 -3.67 -9.96
N ASN A 290 -6.09 -3.76 -11.29
CA ASN A 290 -4.92 -3.92 -12.15
C ASN A 290 -4.98 -3.04 -13.38
N GLY A 291 -4.02 -2.15 -13.53
CA GLY A 291 -3.88 -1.23 -14.65
C GLY A 291 -3.95 0.23 -14.25
N GLU A 292 -4.19 1.12 -15.19
CA GLU A 292 -4.35 2.57 -14.97
C GLU A 292 -5.71 2.87 -14.32
N ILE A 293 -5.72 2.80 -12.99
CA ILE A 293 -6.94 2.96 -12.20
C ILE A 293 -6.78 4.17 -11.30
N SER A 294 -7.67 5.16 -11.44
CA SER A 294 -7.51 6.43 -10.74
C SER A 294 -8.83 7.05 -10.26
N ASN A 295 -8.72 8.05 -9.37
CA ASN A 295 -9.86 8.79 -8.85
C ASN A 295 -10.94 7.85 -8.28
N GLY A 296 -10.54 6.92 -7.43
CA GLY A 296 -11.42 5.92 -6.86
C GLY A 296 -11.59 6.06 -5.35
N VAL A 297 -12.75 5.63 -4.86
CA VAL A 297 -13.05 5.49 -3.42
C VAL A 297 -13.39 4.04 -3.12
N ILE A 298 -12.70 3.44 -2.17
CA ILE A 298 -12.94 2.09 -1.66
C ILE A 298 -13.25 2.23 -0.18
N GLU A 299 -14.53 2.22 0.19
CA GLU A 299 -14.96 2.65 1.52
C GLU A 299 -15.90 1.66 2.20
N GLY A 300 -15.65 1.42 3.50
CA GLY A 300 -16.56 0.66 4.35
C GLY A 300 -16.70 -0.82 3.98
N ASN A 301 -15.85 -1.35 3.13
CA ASN A 301 -15.95 -2.74 2.71
C ASN A 301 -15.46 -3.70 3.80
N ARG A 302 -16.09 -4.86 3.87
CA ARG A 302 -15.68 -5.99 4.71
C ARG A 302 -15.03 -7.06 3.83
N ILE A 303 -13.74 -7.28 3.99
CA ILE A 303 -12.90 -8.12 3.14
C ILE A 303 -12.28 -9.20 4.04
N GLU A 304 -12.89 -10.38 4.10
CA GLU A 304 -12.53 -11.36 5.13
C GLU A 304 -12.46 -12.80 4.62
N ASN A 305 -11.55 -13.61 5.21
CA ASN A 305 -11.44 -15.04 4.97
C ASN A 305 -11.26 -15.45 3.50
N ASN A 306 -10.63 -14.61 2.68
CA ASN A 306 -10.34 -14.96 1.30
C ASN A 306 -9.05 -15.78 1.24
N SER A 307 -9.06 -16.82 0.39
CA SER A 307 -7.96 -17.76 0.25
C SER A 307 -6.95 -17.31 -0.80
N GLY A 308 -5.83 -18.02 -0.86
CA GLY A 308 -4.72 -17.79 -1.75
C GLY A 308 -3.49 -17.25 -1.02
N ALA A 309 -2.35 -17.90 -1.19
CA ALA A 309 -1.14 -17.61 -0.42
C ALA A 309 -0.21 -16.55 -1.06
N ARG A 310 -0.49 -16.13 -2.29
CA ARG A 310 0.35 -15.21 -3.06
C ARG A 310 0.01 -13.75 -2.76
N ASN A 311 0.95 -12.84 -3.02
CA ASN A 311 0.71 -11.41 -2.84
C ASN A 311 -0.48 -10.91 -3.67
N LEU A 312 -0.61 -11.38 -4.92
CA LEU A 312 -1.76 -11.05 -5.79
C LEU A 312 -3.10 -11.67 -5.34
N THR A 313 -3.12 -12.39 -4.24
CA THR A 313 -4.34 -12.92 -3.62
C THR A 313 -4.65 -12.28 -2.28
N ALA A 314 -4.04 -11.15 -1.99
CA ALA A 314 -4.33 -10.34 -0.81
C ALA A 314 -5.83 -9.95 -0.75
N GLY A 315 -6.24 -9.49 0.42
CA GLY A 315 -7.61 -8.98 0.59
C GLY A 315 -7.92 -7.86 -0.40
N LEU A 316 -7.05 -6.86 -0.49
CA LEU A 316 -7.09 -5.81 -1.51
C LEU A 316 -5.75 -5.75 -2.23
N VAL A 317 -5.77 -5.85 -3.55
CA VAL A 317 -4.58 -5.77 -4.41
C VAL A 317 -4.69 -4.55 -5.33
N LEU A 318 -3.61 -3.78 -5.41
CA LEU A 318 -3.38 -2.72 -6.38
C LEU A 318 -2.10 -3.07 -7.15
N CYS A 319 -2.20 -3.31 -8.45
CA CYS A 319 -1.02 -3.66 -9.27
C CYS A 319 -1.15 -3.22 -10.73
N SER A 320 -0.08 -3.40 -11.50
CA SER A 320 -0.01 -3.04 -12.92
C SER A 320 0.59 -4.17 -13.77
N MET A 321 0.18 -5.40 -13.50
CA MET A 321 0.67 -6.56 -14.24
C MET A 321 0.01 -6.69 -15.61
N PRO A 322 0.73 -7.18 -16.63
CA PRO A 322 0.13 -7.58 -17.89
C PRO A 322 -0.99 -8.61 -17.69
N ILE A 323 -2.12 -8.45 -18.39
CA ILE A 323 -3.32 -9.31 -18.22
C ILE A 323 -2.99 -10.79 -18.49
N GLU A 324 -2.12 -11.04 -19.43
CA GLU A 324 -1.69 -12.39 -19.84
C GLU A 324 -0.99 -13.13 -18.68
N ASP A 325 -0.34 -12.41 -17.78
CA ASP A 325 0.40 -12.99 -16.65
C ASP A 325 -0.53 -13.35 -15.46
N ILE A 326 -1.69 -12.73 -15.38
CA ILE A 326 -2.67 -13.01 -14.31
C ILE A 326 -3.37 -14.34 -14.53
N GLU A 327 -3.70 -14.67 -15.78
CA GLU A 327 -4.32 -15.95 -16.15
C GLU A 327 -3.33 -17.12 -16.09
N THR A 328 -2.05 -16.83 -16.31
CA THR A 328 -0.95 -17.80 -16.27
C THR A 328 -0.18 -17.80 -14.95
N ALA A 329 -0.66 -17.14 -13.92
CA ALA A 329 -0.01 -16.77 -12.66
C ALA A 329 0.78 -17.88 -11.90
N TYR A 330 1.29 -18.85 -12.63
CA TYR A 330 2.25 -19.85 -12.19
C TYR A 330 3.71 -19.50 -12.54
N ASN A 331 3.95 -18.41 -13.29
CA ASN A 331 5.31 -17.96 -13.52
C ASN A 331 5.59 -16.79 -12.59
N PRO A 332 6.34 -16.99 -11.49
CA PRO A 332 6.52 -15.98 -10.45
C PRO A 332 7.27 -14.73 -10.93
N PHE A 333 8.10 -14.85 -11.95
CA PHE A 333 8.86 -13.74 -12.55
C PHE A 333 9.22 -14.09 -13.98
N PRO A 334 8.48 -13.62 -14.99
CA PRO A 334 9.02 -13.64 -16.35
C PRO A 334 10.28 -12.78 -16.36
N ASP A 335 11.36 -13.28 -16.98
CA ASP A 335 12.66 -12.59 -17.11
C ASP A 335 12.59 -11.20 -17.79
N GLU A 336 11.40 -10.72 -18.13
CA GLU A 336 11.10 -9.47 -18.79
C GLU A 336 9.87 -8.78 -18.18
N MET A 337 9.73 -8.78 -16.85
CA MET A 337 8.71 -7.96 -16.17
C MET A 337 9.04 -6.46 -16.33
N LEU A 338 8.82 -5.98 -17.52
CA LEU A 338 8.59 -4.56 -17.73
C LEU A 338 7.14 -4.27 -17.26
N TYR A 339 6.96 -4.11 -15.93
CA TYR A 339 5.80 -3.42 -15.45
C TYR A 339 5.69 -2.11 -16.21
N ASP A 340 4.58 -1.86 -16.84
CA ASP A 340 4.30 -0.50 -17.24
C ASP A 340 3.92 0.29 -15.99
N ILE A 341 4.97 0.58 -15.22
CA ILE A 341 4.90 1.29 -13.95
C ILE A 341 4.22 2.66 -14.09
N LEU A 342 3.99 3.12 -15.29
CA LEU A 342 3.25 4.36 -15.57
C LEU A 342 1.74 4.15 -15.48
N GLN A 343 1.26 2.91 -15.57
CA GLN A 343 -0.18 2.55 -15.59
C GLN A 343 -0.65 1.89 -14.28
N SER A 344 -0.04 2.23 -13.16
CA SER A 344 -0.41 1.65 -11.86
C SER A 344 -1.59 2.38 -11.21
N PRO A 345 -2.32 1.71 -10.30
CA PRO A 345 -3.39 2.34 -9.54
C PRO A 345 -2.89 3.54 -8.73
N HIS A 346 -3.56 4.69 -8.86
CA HIS A 346 -3.15 5.94 -8.22
C HIS A 346 -4.33 6.85 -7.88
N GLN A 347 -4.09 7.76 -6.94
CA GLN A 347 -5.13 8.69 -6.47
C GLN A 347 -6.41 7.95 -6.05
N LEU A 348 -6.24 6.90 -5.26
CA LEU A 348 -7.34 6.16 -4.64
C LEU A 348 -7.44 6.52 -3.16
N VAL A 349 -8.67 6.61 -2.67
CA VAL A 349 -8.96 6.71 -1.23
C VAL A 349 -9.53 5.39 -0.74
N VAL A 350 -8.71 4.64 0.01
CA VAL A 350 -9.07 3.37 0.64
C VAL A 350 -9.37 3.66 2.10
N ARG A 351 -10.65 3.74 2.49
CA ARG A 351 -11.05 4.29 3.78
C ARG A 351 -12.04 3.43 4.55
N GLY A 352 -11.81 3.30 5.87
CA GLY A 352 -12.78 2.68 6.78
C GLY A 352 -13.09 1.22 6.48
N ASN A 353 -12.23 0.52 5.74
CA ASN A 353 -12.45 -0.88 5.41
C ASN A 353 -12.00 -1.79 6.57
N THR A 354 -12.66 -2.91 6.70
CA THR A 354 -12.21 -4.04 7.54
C THR A 354 -11.58 -5.09 6.63
N VAL A 355 -10.29 -5.36 6.80
CA VAL A 355 -9.55 -6.34 5.99
C VAL A 355 -8.93 -7.38 6.92
N ALA A 356 -9.52 -8.57 6.96
CA ALA A 356 -9.18 -9.50 8.02
C ALA A 356 -9.16 -10.97 7.60
N GLN A 357 -8.32 -11.75 8.28
CA GLN A 357 -8.30 -13.21 8.17
C GLN A 357 -8.10 -13.74 6.74
N ASN A 358 -7.50 -12.94 5.86
CA ASN A 358 -7.14 -13.39 4.52
C ASN A 358 -5.87 -14.24 4.58
N HIS A 359 -5.74 -15.24 3.70
CA HIS A 359 -4.61 -16.17 3.66
C HIS A 359 -3.35 -15.56 3.03
N SER A 360 -3.38 -14.31 2.67
CA SER A 360 -2.25 -13.52 2.18
C SER A 360 -2.16 -12.21 2.98
N SER A 361 -1.56 -11.19 2.41
CA SER A 361 -1.53 -9.84 3.01
C SER A 361 -2.95 -9.26 3.09
N GLY A 362 -3.18 -8.36 4.02
CA GLY A 362 -4.44 -7.62 4.06
C GLY A 362 -4.59 -6.73 2.84
N ILE A 363 -3.65 -5.80 2.66
CA ILE A 363 -3.56 -4.91 1.50
C ILE A 363 -2.17 -5.05 0.87
N TYR A 364 -2.13 -5.28 -0.43
CA TYR A 364 -0.90 -5.34 -1.23
C TYR A 364 -0.96 -4.29 -2.33
N SER A 365 0.01 -3.39 -2.36
CA SER A 365 0.12 -2.35 -3.38
C SER A 365 1.46 -2.46 -4.09
N GLU A 366 1.43 -2.85 -5.34
CA GLU A 366 2.58 -3.00 -6.21
C GLU A 366 2.63 -1.84 -7.19
N SER A 367 3.68 -1.03 -7.13
CA SER A 367 3.86 0.16 -7.95
C SER A 367 2.77 1.24 -7.82
N GLY A 368 1.86 1.13 -6.85
CA GLY A 368 0.82 2.13 -6.60
C GLY A 368 1.39 3.46 -6.10
N TYR A 369 0.82 4.59 -6.53
CA TYR A 369 1.33 5.90 -6.12
C TYR A 369 0.22 6.92 -5.80
N LEU A 370 0.50 7.82 -4.88
CA LEU A 370 -0.45 8.84 -4.40
C LEU A 370 -1.79 8.24 -3.94
N ASN A 371 -1.77 7.04 -3.36
CA ASN A 371 -2.93 6.40 -2.77
C ASN A 371 -3.02 6.75 -1.27
N TYR A 372 -4.22 6.83 -0.77
CA TYR A 372 -4.53 7.25 0.58
C TYR A 372 -5.26 6.14 1.33
N TYR A 373 -4.61 5.55 2.32
CA TYR A 373 -5.16 4.49 3.17
C TYR A 373 -5.53 5.09 4.51
N VAL A 374 -6.83 5.30 4.74
CA VAL A 374 -7.35 6.12 5.82
C VAL A 374 -8.29 5.30 6.72
N GLU A 375 -8.04 5.30 8.02
CA GLU A 375 -8.95 4.72 9.02
C GLU A 375 -9.33 3.24 8.76
N ASN A 376 -8.46 2.44 8.13
CA ASN A 376 -8.72 1.02 7.90
C ASN A 376 -8.38 0.18 9.13
N THR A 377 -9.13 -0.90 9.35
CA THR A 377 -8.86 -1.91 10.36
C THR A 377 -8.38 -3.20 9.69
N ILE A 378 -7.11 -3.55 9.90
CA ILE A 378 -6.43 -4.63 9.18
C ILE A 378 -5.88 -5.64 10.19
N TYR A 379 -6.45 -6.86 10.23
CA TYR A 379 -6.04 -7.79 11.29
C TYR A 379 -6.14 -9.26 10.93
N LYS A 380 -5.25 -10.05 11.54
CA LYS A 380 -5.20 -11.52 11.43
C LYS A 380 -5.04 -12.02 9.99
N ASN A 381 -4.47 -11.23 9.11
CA ASN A 381 -4.05 -11.72 7.80
C ASN A 381 -2.78 -12.56 7.98
N GLU A 382 -2.62 -13.60 7.18
CA GLU A 382 -1.55 -14.57 7.38
C GLU A 382 -0.18 -14.05 6.96
N LYS A 383 -0.15 -13.09 6.02
CA LYS A 383 1.03 -12.29 5.67
C LYS A 383 0.96 -10.90 6.32
N GLU A 384 1.60 -9.92 5.71
CA GLU A 384 1.61 -8.53 6.19
C GLU A 384 0.20 -7.98 6.36
N GLY A 385 0.04 -7.05 7.30
CA GLY A 385 -1.18 -6.24 7.32
C GLY A 385 -1.29 -5.40 6.05
N MET A 386 -0.23 -4.64 5.75
CA MET A 386 -0.06 -3.89 4.50
C MET A 386 1.34 -4.12 3.93
N CYS A 387 1.42 -4.24 2.62
CA CYS A 387 2.68 -4.23 1.88
C CYS A 387 2.61 -3.22 0.75
N LEU A 388 3.51 -2.25 0.76
CA LEU A 388 3.80 -1.39 -0.37
C LEU A 388 5.08 -1.91 -1.01
N ASP A 389 5.07 -2.15 -2.31
CA ASP A 389 6.13 -2.88 -3.00
C ASP A 389 6.44 -2.29 -4.39
N TYR A 390 7.55 -2.72 -4.98
CA TYR A 390 7.98 -2.44 -6.36
C TYR A 390 7.86 -0.98 -6.80
N GLY A 391 8.51 -0.08 -6.07
CA GLY A 391 8.55 1.34 -6.43
C GLY A 391 7.24 2.08 -6.17
N SER A 392 6.40 1.60 -5.27
CA SER A 392 5.27 2.37 -4.73
C SER A 392 5.77 3.66 -4.07
N PHE A 393 5.16 4.81 -4.37
CA PHE A 393 5.63 6.09 -3.83
C PHE A 393 4.51 7.09 -3.55
N GLY A 394 4.79 8.01 -2.63
CA GLY A 394 3.89 9.12 -2.31
C GLY A 394 2.56 8.68 -1.71
N ASN A 395 2.47 7.47 -1.18
CA ASN A 395 1.27 6.98 -0.54
C ASN A 395 1.17 7.49 0.90
N TYR A 396 -0.04 7.65 1.41
CA TYR A 396 -0.33 8.12 2.75
C TYR A 396 -1.17 7.12 3.53
N ILE A 397 -0.63 6.64 4.64
CA ILE A 397 -1.29 5.67 5.53
C ILE A 397 -1.57 6.37 6.86
N THR A 398 -2.84 6.57 7.20
CA THR A 398 -3.20 7.34 8.41
C THR A 398 -4.41 6.78 9.14
N GLY A 399 -4.37 6.87 10.47
CA GLY A 399 -5.48 6.46 11.33
C GLY A 399 -5.86 4.99 11.25
N CYS A 400 -5.01 4.15 10.67
CA CYS A 400 -5.26 2.71 10.54
C CYS A 400 -4.93 1.97 11.84
N GLU A 401 -5.70 0.93 12.16
CA GLU A 401 -5.35 -0.08 13.16
C GLU A 401 -4.89 -1.36 12.46
N ILE A 402 -3.61 -1.72 12.65
CA ILE A 402 -2.96 -2.86 11.97
C ILE A 402 -2.45 -3.82 13.04
N ARG A 403 -3.08 -5.00 13.17
CA ARG A 403 -2.79 -5.88 14.30
C ARG A 403 -2.90 -7.36 14.01
N GLN A 404 -2.06 -8.16 14.69
CA GLN A 404 -2.11 -9.63 14.66
C GLN A 404 -1.91 -10.21 13.25
N ASN A 405 -1.19 -9.51 12.36
CA ASN A 405 -0.86 -9.98 11.02
C ASN A 405 0.49 -10.70 11.01
N GLY A 406 0.79 -11.44 9.94
CA GLY A 406 2.07 -12.12 9.72
C GLY A 406 2.19 -13.47 10.38
N GLY A 407 1.10 -14.08 10.84
CA GLY A 407 1.11 -15.30 11.64
C GLY A 407 1.25 -16.61 10.87
N ARG A 408 0.94 -16.65 9.59
CA ARG A 408 0.97 -17.83 8.69
C ARG A 408 0.49 -19.16 9.33
N ASN A 409 -0.38 -19.11 10.30
CA ASN A 409 -0.76 -20.29 11.08
C ASN A 409 -1.84 -21.17 10.41
N ARG A 410 -2.38 -20.73 9.28
CA ARG A 410 -3.49 -21.40 8.57
C ARG A 410 -3.12 -21.88 7.18
N MET A 411 -1.88 -21.61 6.72
CA MET A 411 -1.44 -22.06 5.41
C MET A 411 -1.30 -23.58 5.41
N SER A 412 -1.76 -24.22 4.36
CA SER A 412 -1.49 -25.64 4.12
C SER A 412 0.01 -25.84 3.82
N ASP A 413 0.52 -27.06 4.01
CA ASP A 413 1.90 -27.39 3.62
C ASP A 413 2.15 -27.12 2.13
N GLU A 414 1.14 -27.29 1.29
CA GLU A 414 1.19 -27.04 -0.15
C GLU A 414 1.27 -25.53 -0.45
N ASP A 415 0.52 -24.70 0.29
CA ASP A 415 0.60 -23.25 0.17
C ASP A 415 1.95 -22.72 0.70
N LEU A 416 2.44 -23.28 1.80
CA LEU A 416 3.77 -22.96 2.33
C LEU A 416 4.88 -23.34 1.35
N GLU A 417 4.77 -24.47 0.66
CA GLU A 417 5.74 -24.90 -0.33
C GLU A 417 5.68 -24.02 -1.59
N ALA A 418 4.50 -23.60 -2.03
CA ALA A 418 4.32 -22.66 -3.13
C ALA A 418 4.88 -21.27 -2.79
N ASP A 419 4.64 -20.79 -1.56
CA ASP A 419 5.16 -19.52 -1.07
C ASP A 419 6.68 -19.59 -0.85
N PHE A 420 7.22 -20.76 -0.45
CA PHE A 420 8.65 -21.01 -0.35
C PHE A 420 9.36 -20.89 -1.71
N ILE A 421 8.75 -21.38 -2.77
CA ILE A 421 9.31 -21.26 -4.13
C ILE A 421 9.35 -19.79 -4.58
N LEU A 422 8.40 -18.97 -4.11
CA LEU A 422 8.32 -17.55 -4.42
C LEU A 422 9.20 -16.68 -3.51
N ASP A 423 9.39 -17.10 -2.26
CA ASP A 423 10.14 -16.40 -1.21
C ASP A 423 11.48 -17.12 -0.93
N GLN A 424 12.11 -17.63 -1.99
CA GLN A 424 13.38 -18.38 -1.90
C GLN A 424 14.39 -17.63 -1.05
N GLY A 425 14.78 -18.18 0.05
CA GLY A 425 15.82 -17.63 0.90
C GLY A 425 15.46 -17.45 2.37
N ARG A 426 14.20 -17.26 2.71
CA ARG A 426 13.80 -17.07 4.12
C ARG A 426 13.61 -18.38 4.88
N MET A 427 13.61 -19.53 4.22
CA MET A 427 13.38 -20.84 4.84
C MET A 427 14.41 -21.92 4.47
N ALA A 428 15.56 -21.56 3.89
CA ALA A 428 16.60 -22.50 3.49
C ALA A 428 17.20 -23.30 4.66
N ASP A 429 16.95 -22.90 5.89
CA ASP A 429 17.46 -23.54 7.10
C ASP A 429 16.44 -24.46 7.81
N GLY A 430 15.24 -24.65 7.23
CA GLY A 430 14.18 -25.46 7.84
C GLY A 430 13.53 -24.78 9.06
N SER A 431 13.73 -23.49 9.24
CA SER A 431 13.13 -22.73 10.33
C SER A 431 11.65 -22.44 10.08
N SER A 432 10.94 -22.08 11.11
CA SER A 432 9.53 -21.68 11.06
C SER A 432 9.26 -20.64 9.94
N PRO A 433 8.09 -20.66 9.28
CA PRO A 433 7.71 -19.68 8.27
C PRO A 433 8.04 -18.27 8.73
N ALA A 434 8.58 -17.46 7.83
CA ALA A 434 8.95 -16.08 8.14
C ALA A 434 7.76 -15.37 8.79
N LYS A 435 8.01 -14.70 9.90
CA LYS A 435 7.02 -13.89 10.59
C LYS A 435 7.05 -12.51 9.95
N LEU A 436 5.91 -12.07 9.40
CA LEU A 436 5.83 -10.90 8.58
C LEU A 436 5.34 -9.68 9.37
N PRO A 437 5.73 -8.45 8.95
CA PRO A 437 5.44 -7.24 9.70
C PRO A 437 3.97 -6.81 9.63
N GLY A 438 3.61 -5.84 10.47
CA GLY A 438 2.35 -5.13 10.34
C GLY A 438 2.27 -4.33 9.05
N ILE A 439 3.30 -3.52 8.77
CA ILE A 439 3.46 -2.76 7.53
C ILE A 439 4.84 -3.08 6.94
N SER A 440 4.88 -3.42 5.65
CA SER A 440 6.11 -3.55 4.86
C SER A 440 6.21 -2.40 3.86
N LEU A 441 7.40 -1.78 3.81
CA LEU A 441 7.82 -0.81 2.80
C LEU A 441 8.98 -1.45 2.03
N ASP A 442 8.68 -2.06 0.90
CA ASP A 442 9.62 -2.84 0.13
C ASP A 442 9.94 -2.15 -1.19
N ASN A 443 11.19 -1.70 -1.35
CA ASN A 443 11.60 -0.92 -2.52
C ASN A 443 10.65 0.27 -2.81
N THR A 444 10.44 1.12 -1.82
CA THR A 444 9.44 2.19 -1.87
C THR A 444 10.02 3.54 -1.44
N ALA A 445 9.37 4.64 -1.86
CA ALA A 445 9.87 5.96 -1.54
C ALA A 445 8.76 6.99 -1.27
N TYR A 446 9.10 8.04 -0.51
CA TYR A 446 8.23 9.19 -0.28
C TYR A 446 6.85 8.83 0.31
N ASN A 447 6.72 7.66 0.94
CA ASN A 447 5.48 7.30 1.61
C ASN A 447 5.44 7.90 3.02
N THR A 448 4.25 8.27 3.46
CA THR A 448 4.03 8.81 4.81
C THR A 448 3.12 7.88 5.60
N ILE A 449 3.63 7.39 6.73
CA ILE A 449 2.91 6.55 7.69
C ILE A 449 2.68 7.38 8.94
N TYR A 450 1.46 7.87 9.13
CA TYR A 450 1.14 8.89 10.12
C TYR A 450 -0.03 8.50 11.03
N GLY A 451 0.18 8.56 12.34
CA GLY A 451 -0.90 8.46 13.32
C GLY A 451 -1.61 7.10 13.34
N ASN A 452 -0.92 6.02 13.01
CA ASN A 452 -1.48 4.68 13.02
C ASN A 452 -1.23 3.96 14.35
N ILE A 453 -2.04 2.92 14.61
CA ILE A 453 -1.79 1.95 15.68
C ILE A 453 -1.35 0.64 15.03
N VAL A 454 -0.09 0.26 15.23
CA VAL A 454 0.51 -0.96 14.71
C VAL A 454 0.89 -1.85 15.87
N ARG A 455 0.12 -2.91 16.11
CA ARG A 455 0.29 -3.69 17.35
C ARG A 455 0.07 -5.18 17.19
N ASP A 456 0.70 -5.93 18.08
CA ASP A 456 0.46 -7.36 18.20
C ASP A 456 0.77 -8.17 16.92
N ASN A 457 1.54 -7.64 15.96
CA ASN A 457 1.90 -8.36 14.75
C ASN A 457 3.00 -9.40 15.05
N TYR A 458 3.09 -10.42 14.22
CA TYR A 458 4.01 -11.54 14.47
C TYR A 458 5.46 -11.20 14.12
N GLY A 459 5.72 -10.36 13.13
CA GLY A 459 7.02 -9.79 12.82
C GLY A 459 7.21 -8.40 13.43
N SER A 460 8.03 -7.58 12.81
CA SER A 460 8.24 -6.17 13.17
C SER A 460 6.95 -5.36 13.00
N GLY A 461 6.82 -4.26 13.73
CA GLY A 461 5.67 -3.37 13.56
C GLY A 461 5.63 -2.78 12.16
N ILE A 462 6.68 -2.04 11.82
CA ILE A 462 6.91 -1.46 10.49
C ILE A 462 8.28 -1.90 10.01
N LYS A 463 8.38 -2.45 8.80
CA LYS A 463 9.64 -2.86 8.19
C LYS A 463 9.87 -2.13 6.88
N ALA A 464 10.98 -1.42 6.76
CA ALA A 464 11.46 -0.83 5.54
C ALA A 464 12.65 -1.65 5.03
N VAL A 465 12.61 -2.09 3.77
CA VAL A 465 13.59 -3.02 3.20
C VAL A 465 13.83 -2.76 1.72
N ARG A 466 14.92 -3.30 1.20
CA ARG A 466 15.23 -3.33 -0.23
C ARG A 466 15.08 -1.97 -0.92
N SER A 467 15.94 -1.03 -0.60
CA SER A 467 15.93 0.33 -1.18
C SER A 467 14.71 1.19 -0.77
N ALA A 468 14.14 0.97 0.42
CA ALA A 468 13.15 1.89 0.95
C ALA A 468 13.83 3.20 1.38
N PHE A 469 13.48 4.33 0.74
CA PHE A 469 14.14 5.61 0.98
C PHE A 469 13.16 6.79 1.07
N SER A 470 13.58 7.84 1.75
CA SER A 470 12.80 9.08 1.91
C SER A 470 11.35 8.86 2.36
N ASN A 471 11.08 7.77 3.11
CA ASN A 471 9.79 7.56 3.72
C ASN A 471 9.72 8.25 5.09
N THR A 472 8.53 8.66 5.49
CA THR A 472 8.27 9.34 6.77
C THR A 472 7.37 8.49 7.65
N ILE A 473 7.87 8.08 8.82
CA ILE A 473 7.14 7.30 9.84
C ILE A 473 6.94 8.19 11.06
N LEU A 474 5.75 8.75 11.20
CA LEU A 474 5.50 9.86 12.10
C LEU A 474 4.28 9.64 13.00
N CYS A 475 4.41 9.95 14.29
CA CYS A 475 3.32 9.96 15.28
C CYS A 475 2.56 8.63 15.41
N ASN A 476 3.17 7.49 15.11
CA ASN A 476 2.51 6.20 15.23
C ASN A 476 2.64 5.63 16.66
N GLN A 477 1.69 4.81 17.04
CA GLN A 477 1.76 3.96 18.21
C GLN A 477 2.12 2.53 17.76
N ILE A 478 3.30 2.06 18.15
CA ILE A 478 3.84 0.76 17.74
C ILE A 478 4.00 -0.08 19.00
N ILE A 479 3.12 -1.08 19.18
CA ILE A 479 2.92 -1.70 20.49
C ILE A 479 2.98 -3.23 20.37
N ASP A 480 3.81 -3.87 21.20
CA ASP A 480 3.80 -5.35 21.37
C ASP A 480 3.84 -6.14 20.06
N ASN A 481 4.49 -5.65 19.02
CA ASN A 481 4.83 -6.48 17.86
C ASN A 481 5.94 -7.46 18.28
N ASN A 482 6.38 -8.38 17.42
CA ASN A 482 7.32 -9.43 17.80
C ASN A 482 6.66 -10.70 18.39
N ARG A 483 5.38 -10.93 18.13
CA ARG A 483 4.69 -12.13 18.65
C ARG A 483 5.21 -13.43 18.08
N GLY A 484 5.94 -13.39 16.97
CA GLY A 484 6.58 -14.54 16.36
C GLY A 484 8.00 -14.81 16.85
N ALA A 485 8.51 -14.03 17.81
CA ALA A 485 9.85 -14.17 18.33
C ALA A 485 10.13 -15.56 18.92
N SER A 486 11.38 -15.98 18.79
CA SER A 486 11.94 -17.18 19.40
C SER A 486 13.35 -16.90 19.88
N ASP A 487 14.03 -17.87 20.44
CA ASP A 487 15.42 -17.74 20.89
C ASP A 487 16.39 -17.35 19.74
N THR A 488 15.97 -17.55 18.49
CA THR A 488 16.80 -17.31 17.30
C THR A 488 16.27 -16.17 16.41
N PHE A 489 15.03 -15.76 16.58
CA PHE A 489 14.40 -14.72 15.77
C PHE A 489 13.88 -13.59 16.65
N HIS A 490 14.32 -12.38 16.32
CA HIS A 490 13.94 -11.16 17.01
C HIS A 490 13.32 -10.20 16.01
N PHE A 491 12.27 -9.50 16.44
CA PHE A 491 11.57 -8.51 15.63
C PHE A 491 11.48 -7.17 16.37
N PHE A 492 11.23 -6.12 15.65
CA PHE A 492 11.45 -4.76 16.07
C PHE A 492 10.17 -3.93 16.04
N GLY A 493 10.19 -2.80 16.71
CA GLY A 493 9.12 -1.81 16.53
C GLY A 493 9.15 -1.27 15.10
N ILE A 494 10.27 -0.68 14.72
CA ILE A 494 10.58 -0.26 13.35
C ILE A 494 11.91 -0.88 12.94
N GLU A 495 11.95 -1.46 11.75
CA GLU A 495 13.13 -2.14 11.19
C GLU A 495 13.51 -1.48 9.87
N LEU A 496 14.79 -1.09 9.75
CA LEU A 496 15.42 -0.62 8.51
C LEU A 496 16.52 -1.63 8.15
N SER A 497 16.28 -2.49 7.16
CA SER A 497 17.21 -3.56 6.80
C SER A 497 17.37 -3.68 5.29
N THR A 498 18.46 -4.27 4.85
CA THR A 498 18.65 -4.66 3.45
C THR A 498 17.87 -5.92 3.10
N ASP A 499 17.78 -6.84 4.04
CA ASP A 499 17.11 -8.14 3.95
C ASP A 499 17.38 -8.90 2.63
N LEU A 500 18.62 -8.75 2.14
CA LEU A 500 19.08 -9.52 1.00
C LEU A 500 19.19 -10.98 1.43
N ASN A 501 18.37 -11.83 0.87
CA ASN A 501 18.63 -13.25 0.96
C ASN A 501 19.77 -13.64 -0.01
N ALA A 502 20.45 -14.75 0.27
CA ALA A 502 21.59 -15.21 -0.53
C ALA A 502 21.23 -15.44 -2.02
N ASP A 503 19.98 -15.68 -2.32
CA ASP A 503 19.49 -15.98 -3.66
C ASP A 503 19.22 -14.70 -4.48
N GLU A 504 18.80 -13.62 -3.86
CA GLU A 504 18.67 -12.30 -4.50
C GLU A 504 20.05 -11.76 -4.87
N ALA A 505 21.05 -11.93 -4.00
CA ALA A 505 22.45 -11.60 -4.31
C ALA A 505 23.00 -12.45 -5.49
N VAL A 506 22.59 -13.72 -5.60
CA VAL A 506 22.97 -14.61 -6.72
C VAL A 506 22.28 -14.20 -8.02
N GLN A 507 21.09 -13.62 -7.97
CA GLN A 507 20.37 -13.13 -9.15
C GLN A 507 20.88 -11.77 -9.64
N GLY A 508 21.81 -11.14 -8.93
CA GLY A 508 22.34 -9.82 -9.27
C GLY A 508 21.30 -8.69 -9.09
N LEU A 509 20.34 -8.91 -8.21
CA LEU A 509 19.41 -7.87 -7.78
C LEU A 509 20.09 -7.08 -6.66
N ASP A 510 20.84 -6.07 -7.04
CA ASP A 510 21.47 -5.14 -6.10
C ASP A 510 20.43 -4.16 -5.56
N PHE A 511 19.82 -4.50 -4.42
CA PHE A 511 19.00 -3.55 -3.68
C PHE A 511 19.87 -2.62 -2.84
N THR A 512 19.56 -1.34 -2.89
CA THR A 512 20.18 -0.37 -1.97
C THR A 512 19.68 -0.58 -0.55
N PRO A 513 20.52 -0.26 0.43
CA PRO A 513 20.08 -0.15 1.80
C PRO A 513 18.99 0.92 1.99
N CYS A 514 18.30 0.87 3.14
CA CYS A 514 17.33 1.90 3.49
C CYS A 514 18.02 3.20 3.87
N TYR A 515 17.64 4.32 3.26
CA TYR A 515 18.30 5.61 3.52
C TYR A 515 17.32 6.80 3.47
N GLU A 516 17.74 7.91 4.06
CA GLU A 516 16.96 9.16 4.10
C GLU A 516 15.54 8.99 4.65
N ASN A 517 15.26 7.96 5.44
CA ASN A 517 13.96 7.80 6.07
C ASN A 517 13.89 8.64 7.36
N ILE A 518 12.74 9.21 7.62
CA ILE A 518 12.44 9.98 8.82
C ILE A 518 11.58 9.14 9.76
N ILE A 519 12.05 8.92 10.98
CA ILE A 519 11.32 8.22 12.05
C ILE A 519 11.16 9.17 13.22
N ALA A 520 9.98 9.75 13.39
CA ALA A 520 9.82 10.82 14.36
C ALA A 520 8.51 10.75 15.16
N ARG A 521 8.58 11.19 16.41
CA ARG A 521 7.43 11.34 17.32
C ARG A 521 6.59 10.08 17.47
N ASN A 522 7.17 8.90 17.24
CA ASN A 522 6.47 7.66 17.47
C ASN A 522 6.57 7.25 18.93
N THR A 523 5.52 6.62 19.44
CA THR A 523 5.56 5.91 20.71
C THR A 523 5.71 4.43 20.43
N ILE A 524 6.85 3.87 20.80
CA ILE A 524 7.22 2.48 20.55
C ILE A 524 7.35 1.79 21.91
N SER A 525 6.53 0.77 22.14
CA SER A 525 6.45 0.16 23.46
C SER A 525 6.15 -1.34 23.44
N GLY A 526 6.54 -2.02 24.50
CA GLY A 526 6.21 -3.42 24.73
C GLY A 526 7.27 -4.39 24.19
N GLY A 527 6.91 -5.62 23.89
CA GLY A 527 7.79 -6.77 23.72
C GLY A 527 8.74 -6.80 22.51
N HIS A 528 9.01 -5.68 21.86
CA HIS A 528 10.00 -5.59 20.78
C HIS A 528 11.42 -5.90 21.30
N TYR A 529 12.23 -6.59 20.50
CA TYR A 529 13.65 -6.76 20.81
C TYR A 529 14.37 -5.42 20.87
N ALA A 530 14.20 -4.59 19.82
CA ALA A 530 14.56 -3.18 19.86
C ALA A 530 13.40 -2.32 19.35
N GLY A 531 13.30 -1.09 19.85
CA GLY A 531 12.30 -0.14 19.38
C GLY A 531 12.53 0.23 17.93
N VAL A 532 13.75 0.66 17.57
CA VAL A 532 14.21 0.85 16.19
C VAL A 532 15.47 0.02 15.95
N PHE A 533 15.50 -0.69 14.85
CA PHE A 533 16.65 -1.43 14.36
C PHE A 533 17.12 -0.88 13.02
N MET A 534 18.44 -0.72 12.89
CA MET A 534 19.11 -0.33 11.65
C MET A 534 20.12 -1.40 11.26
N GLY A 535 19.93 -2.04 10.13
CA GLY A 535 20.85 -3.03 9.55
C GLY A 535 22.19 -2.41 9.14
N GLU A 536 23.18 -3.25 8.78
CA GLU A 536 24.58 -2.86 8.54
C GLU A 536 24.74 -1.75 7.50
N ASP A 537 23.87 -1.70 6.51
CA ASP A 537 23.97 -0.76 5.40
C ASP A 537 23.02 0.44 5.49
N ALA A 538 22.11 0.48 6.45
CA ALA A 538 21.19 1.60 6.62
C ALA A 538 21.94 2.92 6.89
N PHE A 539 21.65 3.99 6.15
CA PHE A 539 22.39 5.25 6.26
C PHE A 539 21.52 6.49 6.05
N MET A 540 21.96 7.61 6.60
CA MET A 540 21.30 8.92 6.47
C MET A 540 19.83 8.92 6.92
N ASN A 541 19.46 8.01 7.83
CA ASN A 541 18.14 8.01 8.42
C ASN A 541 18.11 8.93 9.64
N ASP A 542 17.04 9.69 9.80
CA ASP A 542 16.82 10.63 10.89
C ASP A 542 15.80 10.08 11.89
N ILE A 543 16.24 9.88 13.14
CA ILE A 543 15.44 9.29 14.20
C ILE A 543 15.34 10.27 15.36
N PHE A 544 14.20 10.91 15.54
CA PHE A 544 14.09 11.98 16.53
C PHE A 544 12.73 12.09 17.22
N ASP A 545 12.73 12.65 18.42
CA ASP A 545 11.54 12.88 19.25
C ASP A 545 10.68 11.62 19.50
N ASN A 546 11.26 10.41 19.36
CA ASN A 546 10.53 9.18 19.64
C ASN A 546 10.58 8.85 21.13
N THR A 547 9.56 8.15 21.59
CA THR A 547 9.49 7.62 22.95
C THR A 547 9.53 6.10 22.91
N PHE A 548 10.55 5.51 23.57
CA PHE A 548 10.75 4.07 23.67
C PHE A 548 10.47 3.61 25.10
N MET A 549 9.60 2.63 25.26
CA MET A 549 9.21 2.10 26.58
C MET A 549 9.14 0.58 26.55
N ASP A 550 9.82 -0.03 27.52
CA ASP A 550 9.68 -1.47 27.83
C ASP A 550 9.95 -2.42 26.63
N CYS A 551 10.81 -2.03 25.68
CA CYS A 551 11.39 -2.96 24.73
C CYS A 551 12.28 -3.97 25.48
N THR A 552 12.48 -5.17 24.94
CA THR A 552 13.13 -6.26 25.66
C THR A 552 14.60 -5.98 25.95
N ASP A 553 15.35 -5.53 24.93
CA ASP A 553 16.80 -5.33 25.05
C ASP A 553 17.22 -3.88 24.79
N TRP A 554 16.73 -3.25 23.70
CA TRP A 554 17.25 -1.96 23.26
C TRP A 554 16.15 -0.97 22.91
N ALA A 555 16.34 0.30 23.23
CA ALA A 555 15.55 1.38 22.66
C ALA A 555 15.81 1.48 21.16
N MET A 556 17.08 1.50 20.79
CA MET A 556 17.55 1.47 19.42
C MET A 556 18.78 0.58 19.32
N GLU A 557 18.87 -0.18 18.24
CA GLU A 557 20.04 -0.95 17.86
C GLU A 557 20.46 -0.58 16.44
N SER A 558 21.74 -0.24 16.26
CA SER A 558 22.33 -0.01 14.94
C SER A 558 23.50 -0.95 14.73
N LEU A 559 23.47 -1.70 13.66
CA LEU A 559 24.61 -2.43 13.13
C LEU A 559 25.36 -1.61 12.08
N SER A 560 24.78 -0.51 11.62
CA SER A 560 25.36 0.38 10.62
C SER A 560 26.48 1.22 11.24
N GLU A 561 27.64 1.22 10.59
CA GLU A 561 28.73 2.17 10.84
C GLU A 561 28.58 3.46 10.03
N LYS A 562 27.49 3.56 9.24
CA LYS A 562 27.20 4.69 8.36
C LYS A 562 26.40 5.78 9.11
N TYR A 563 26.29 6.94 8.50
CA TYR A 563 25.69 8.11 9.14
C TYR A 563 24.17 7.96 9.28
N ASN A 564 23.71 7.74 10.50
CA ASN A 564 22.32 7.91 10.90
C ASN A 564 22.29 8.94 12.03
N SER A 565 21.27 9.78 12.09
CA SER A 565 21.17 10.80 13.13
C SER A 565 20.08 10.46 14.16
N THR A 566 20.35 10.86 15.40
CA THR A 566 19.35 10.71 16.49
C THR A 566 19.30 11.99 17.30
N LEU A 567 18.10 12.45 17.60
CA LEU A 567 17.91 13.67 18.37
C LEU A 567 16.67 13.57 19.27
N ASN A 568 16.79 14.05 20.51
CA ASN A 568 15.69 14.19 21.48
C ASN A 568 14.84 12.92 21.74
N ASN A 569 15.38 11.73 21.47
CA ASN A 569 14.64 10.51 21.76
C ASN A 569 14.64 10.22 23.26
N MET A 570 13.52 9.81 23.79
CA MET A 570 13.37 9.41 25.20
C MET A 570 13.28 7.89 25.31
N ALA A 571 14.03 7.30 26.24
CA ALA A 571 14.00 5.87 26.46
C ALA A 571 14.19 5.52 27.93
N ASN A 572 13.57 4.44 28.39
CA ASN A 572 13.83 3.82 29.70
C ASN A 572 14.76 2.59 29.63
N MET A 573 15.36 2.33 28.46
CA MET A 573 16.32 1.24 28.21
C MET A 573 17.53 1.73 27.41
N PRO A 574 18.63 0.93 27.34
CA PRO A 574 19.85 1.31 26.65
C PRO A 574 19.71 1.30 25.11
N THR A 575 20.73 1.84 24.45
CA THR A 575 20.95 1.75 23.00
C THR A 575 22.18 0.92 22.69
N ARG A 576 22.29 0.42 21.46
CA ARG A 576 23.46 -0.31 20.95
C ARG A 576 23.86 0.22 19.58
N GLY A 577 25.15 0.50 19.43
CA GLY A 577 25.73 0.98 18.16
C GLY A 577 25.40 2.42 17.79
N ILE A 578 24.57 3.10 18.57
CA ILE A 578 24.16 4.49 18.37
C ILE A 578 23.91 5.17 19.71
N GLU A 579 24.27 6.41 19.85
CA GLU A 579 24.05 7.20 21.07
C GLU A 579 22.77 8.03 20.96
N LEU A 580 21.99 8.09 22.05
CA LEU A 580 20.91 9.06 22.15
C LEU A 580 21.50 10.45 22.35
N SER A 581 21.44 11.30 21.36
CA SER A 581 21.79 12.71 21.55
C SER A 581 20.66 13.40 22.31
N ASN A 582 20.84 13.57 23.61
CA ASN A 582 20.00 14.48 24.38
C ASN A 582 20.43 15.90 23.98
N GLY A 583 19.54 16.68 23.37
CA GLY A 583 19.83 18.03 22.86
C GLY A 583 20.30 19.05 23.91
N GLN A 584 21.38 18.74 24.60
CA GLN A 584 22.15 19.64 25.44
C GLN A 584 23.57 19.69 24.86
N GLY A 585 23.72 20.52 23.85
CA GLY A 585 25.02 20.93 23.33
C GLY A 585 25.09 22.43 23.31
#